data_15e9171b4856e5cf4bbcc5fcbf002c8c
#
_entry.id   15e9171b4856e5cf4bbcc5fcbf002c8c
#
_cell.length_a   1.000
_cell.length_b   1.000
_cell.length_c   1.000
_cell.angle_alpha   90.00
_cell.angle_beta   90.00
_cell.angle_gamma   90.00
#
_symmetry.space_group_name_H-M   'P 1'
#
loop_
_entity.id
_entity.type
_entity.pdbx_description
1 polymer ?
#
loop_
_entity_poly.entity_id
_entity_poly.type
_entity_poly.pdbx_seq_one_letter_code
_entity_poly.pdbx_strand_id
1 'polypeptide(L)'
;MRRLVVGISGASGAIYGIRFLELLRGVPQLETHLVISDAGRRTIAEETDWAVRDVEALATRKYSDKDIGAALASGSFKTEGMVIVPCSIKSASAVAHCFSDTLMARAADVTLKEGRTLILVVRETPLHLAHLRVLTHLADIGAVILPPMPAFYNRPKQIDEIVDHTLARVLDRLRLPQSLVREWRGEPPAPPGPRTERI
;
A
#
# COMPACT_ATOMS: atom_id res chain seq x y z
N MET A 1 14.14 17.20 1.33
CA MET A 1 13.72 16.03 0.55
C MET A 1 12.73 15.24 1.38
N ARG A 2 11.55 14.93 0.83
CA ARG A 2 10.48 14.17 1.50
C ARG A 2 10.82 12.69 1.45
N ARG A 3 10.43 11.89 2.44
CA ARG A 3 10.71 10.45 2.47
C ARG A 3 9.44 9.68 2.76
N LEU A 4 9.17 8.63 1.99
CA LEU A 4 8.04 7.74 2.20
C LEU A 4 8.53 6.30 2.34
N VAL A 5 8.06 5.59 3.37
CA VAL A 5 8.35 4.17 3.55
C VAL A 5 7.28 3.36 2.82
N VAL A 6 7.71 2.38 2.03
CA VAL A 6 6.83 1.44 1.33
C VAL A 6 7.16 0.03 1.77
N GLY A 7 6.16 -0.68 2.27
CA GLY A 7 6.22 -2.10 2.62
C GLY A 7 5.46 -2.95 1.61
N ILE A 8 6.05 -4.06 1.15
CA ILE A 8 5.35 -5.08 0.37
C ILE A 8 5.35 -6.37 1.18
N SER A 9 4.20 -6.78 1.69
CA SER A 9 4.07 -8.00 2.47
C SER A 9 3.48 -9.16 1.64
N GLY A 10 3.36 -10.34 2.24
CA GLY A 10 2.97 -11.56 1.54
C GLY A 10 1.46 -11.76 1.34
N ALA A 11 0.69 -10.69 1.20
CA ALA A 11 -0.70 -10.80 0.74
C ALA A 11 -0.75 -10.82 -0.79
N SER A 12 -1.74 -11.51 -1.37
CA SER A 12 -1.99 -11.47 -2.81
C SER A 12 -2.28 -10.03 -3.27
N GLY A 13 -1.86 -9.70 -4.49
CA GLY A 13 -1.93 -8.35 -5.05
C GLY A 13 -0.59 -7.62 -4.99
N ALA A 14 0.55 -8.33 -5.17
CA ALA A 14 1.87 -7.73 -5.27
C ALA A 14 1.92 -6.59 -6.30
N ILE A 15 1.08 -6.67 -7.33
CA ILE A 15 0.96 -5.64 -8.38
C ILE A 15 0.61 -4.25 -7.82
N TYR A 16 -0.17 -4.16 -6.72
CA TYR A 16 -0.46 -2.87 -6.08
C TYR A 16 0.82 -2.20 -5.56
N GLY A 17 1.71 -2.98 -4.93
CA GLY A 17 2.99 -2.46 -4.42
C GLY A 17 3.92 -2.02 -5.54
N ILE A 18 4.02 -2.82 -6.60
CA ILE A 18 4.84 -2.53 -7.78
C ILE A 18 4.34 -1.24 -8.46
N ARG A 19 3.04 -1.20 -8.77
CA ARG A 19 2.42 -0.05 -9.42
C ARG A 19 2.52 1.22 -8.57
N PHE A 20 2.41 1.09 -7.24
CA PHE A 20 2.60 2.21 -6.33
C PHE A 20 4.02 2.78 -6.42
N LEU A 21 5.05 1.92 -6.44
CA LEU A 21 6.44 2.36 -6.61
C LEU A 21 6.65 3.07 -7.95
N GLU A 22 6.06 2.56 -9.05
CA GLU A 22 6.12 3.23 -10.36
C GLU A 22 5.55 4.65 -10.30
N LEU A 23 4.38 4.82 -9.68
CA LEU A 23 3.71 6.12 -9.53
C LEU A 23 4.56 7.09 -8.70
N LEU A 24 5.18 6.62 -7.62
CA LEU A 24 6.01 7.44 -6.75
C LEU A 24 7.28 7.98 -7.44
N ARG A 25 7.80 7.30 -8.47
CA ARG A 25 8.94 7.80 -9.26
C ARG A 25 8.65 9.11 -9.97
N GLY A 26 7.38 9.37 -10.29
CA GLY A 26 6.93 10.62 -10.90
C GLY A 26 6.77 11.79 -9.92
N VAL A 27 6.90 11.55 -8.60
CA VAL A 27 6.69 12.58 -7.59
C VAL A 27 7.99 13.33 -7.30
N PRO A 28 8.07 14.65 -7.60
CA PRO A 28 9.30 15.41 -7.40
C PRO A 28 9.73 15.44 -5.92
N GLN A 29 11.04 15.38 -5.69
CA GLN A 29 11.67 15.50 -4.38
C GLN A 29 11.21 14.46 -3.34
N LEU A 30 10.71 13.29 -3.78
CA LEU A 30 10.31 12.18 -2.92
C LEU A 30 11.35 11.05 -3.00
N GLU A 31 11.91 10.68 -1.85
CA GLU A 31 12.70 9.46 -1.68
C GLU A 31 11.78 8.33 -1.20
N THR A 32 11.81 7.19 -1.89
CA THR A 32 11.10 5.98 -1.50
C THR A 32 12.03 5.02 -0.79
N HIS A 33 11.62 4.53 0.38
CA HIS A 33 12.35 3.59 1.22
C HIS A 33 11.59 2.28 1.28
N LEU A 34 12.08 1.25 0.57
CA LEU A 34 11.37 0.00 0.35
C LEU A 34 11.81 -1.10 1.30
N VAL A 35 10.84 -1.80 1.89
CA VAL A 35 11.02 -3.05 2.62
C VAL A 35 10.10 -4.10 2.00
N ILE A 36 10.65 -5.23 1.56
CA ILE A 36 9.88 -6.37 1.04
C ILE A 36 10.09 -7.55 1.98
N SER A 37 9.01 -8.09 2.55
CA SER A 37 9.11 -9.30 3.38
C SER A 37 9.47 -10.53 2.56
N ASP A 38 9.99 -11.59 3.20
CA ASP A 38 10.31 -12.85 2.50
C ASP A 38 9.05 -13.42 1.79
N ALA A 39 7.87 -13.34 2.44
CA ALA A 39 6.61 -13.73 1.82
C ALA A 39 6.21 -12.80 0.66
N GLY A 40 6.47 -11.49 0.76
CA GLY A 40 6.24 -10.53 -0.33
C GLY A 40 7.10 -10.81 -1.55
N ARG A 41 8.37 -11.18 -1.36
CA ARG A 41 9.26 -11.62 -2.45
C ARG A 41 8.71 -12.84 -3.20
N ARG A 42 8.19 -13.80 -2.44
CA ARG A 42 7.55 -14.98 -3.00
C ARG A 42 6.29 -14.61 -3.80
N THR A 43 5.41 -13.77 -3.24
CA THR A 43 4.18 -13.33 -3.90
C THR A 43 4.47 -12.57 -5.20
N ILE A 44 5.49 -11.70 -5.23
CA ILE A 44 5.93 -11.03 -6.47
C ILE A 44 6.27 -12.06 -7.55
N ALA A 45 7.07 -13.07 -7.21
CA ALA A 45 7.50 -14.08 -8.18
C ALA A 45 6.38 -15.03 -8.64
N GLU A 46 5.35 -15.25 -7.80
CA GLU A 46 4.23 -16.13 -8.12
C GLU A 46 3.10 -15.43 -8.89
N GLU A 47 2.89 -14.13 -8.66
CA GLU A 47 1.74 -13.39 -9.20
C GLU A 47 2.07 -12.50 -10.40
N THR A 48 3.36 -12.21 -10.65
CA THR A 48 3.76 -11.22 -11.65
C THR A 48 4.98 -11.68 -12.45
N ASP A 49 5.19 -11.06 -13.62
CA ASP A 49 6.39 -11.27 -14.43
C ASP A 49 7.60 -10.46 -13.94
N TRP A 50 7.48 -9.76 -12.80
CA TRP A 50 8.55 -8.93 -12.27
C TRP A 50 9.58 -9.76 -11.49
N ALA A 51 10.85 -9.56 -11.81
CA ALA A 51 11.91 -10.04 -10.92
C ALA A 51 11.97 -9.11 -9.67
N VAL A 52 12.16 -9.70 -8.49
CA VAL A 52 12.22 -8.94 -7.22
C VAL A 52 13.27 -7.83 -7.27
N ARG A 53 14.43 -8.07 -7.91
CA ARG A 53 15.49 -7.06 -8.08
C ARG A 53 15.02 -5.83 -8.86
N ASP A 54 14.13 -6.03 -9.85
CA ASP A 54 13.64 -4.96 -10.70
C ASP A 54 12.58 -4.13 -9.94
N VAL A 55 11.76 -4.78 -9.10
CA VAL A 55 10.89 -4.08 -8.15
C VAL A 55 11.71 -3.25 -7.14
N GLU A 56 12.78 -3.82 -6.59
CA GLU A 56 13.69 -3.10 -5.69
C GLU A 56 14.34 -1.89 -6.36
N ALA A 57 14.62 -1.96 -7.67
CA ALA A 57 15.19 -0.85 -8.45
C ALA A 57 14.20 0.30 -8.71
N LEU A 58 12.90 0.11 -8.47
CA LEU A 58 11.91 1.19 -8.54
C LEU A 58 12.03 2.15 -7.36
N ALA A 59 12.58 1.72 -6.23
CA ALA A 59 12.73 2.53 -5.04
C ALA A 59 14.09 3.27 -4.99
N THR A 60 14.11 4.41 -4.29
CA THR A 60 15.35 5.17 -4.05
C THR A 60 16.30 4.41 -3.15
N ARG A 61 15.78 3.72 -2.16
CA ARG A 61 16.54 2.88 -1.21
C ARG A 61 15.76 1.62 -0.86
N LYS A 62 16.47 0.51 -0.69
CA LYS A 62 15.91 -0.76 -0.23
C LYS A 62 16.58 -1.22 1.06
N TYR A 63 15.83 -1.96 1.85
CA TYR A 63 16.28 -2.50 3.14
C TYR A 63 15.90 -3.97 3.26
N SER A 64 16.72 -4.73 3.97
CA SER A 64 16.34 -6.08 4.39
C SER A 64 15.29 -6.02 5.49
N ASP A 65 14.22 -6.80 5.40
CA ASP A 65 13.20 -6.89 6.46
C ASP A 65 13.75 -7.47 7.78
N LYS A 66 14.94 -8.08 7.73
CA LYS A 66 15.67 -8.62 8.89
C LYS A 66 16.56 -7.59 9.60
N ASP A 67 16.81 -6.44 8.97
CA ASP A 67 17.67 -5.39 9.50
C ASP A 67 16.88 -4.42 10.41
N ILE A 68 16.54 -4.87 11.61
CA ILE A 68 15.81 -4.07 12.59
C ILE A 68 16.64 -2.88 13.14
N GLY A 69 17.93 -2.79 12.81
CA GLY A 69 18.83 -1.66 13.14
C GLY A 69 18.88 -0.58 12.05
N ALA A 70 18.20 -0.76 10.92
CA ALA A 70 18.18 0.21 9.84
C ALA A 70 17.58 1.56 10.24
N ALA A 71 17.87 2.61 9.47
CA ALA A 71 17.40 3.98 9.74
C ALA A 71 15.87 4.08 9.98
N LEU A 72 15.08 3.26 9.28
CA LEU A 72 13.62 3.23 9.40
C LEU A 72 13.13 2.78 10.78
N ALA A 73 13.96 2.09 11.55
CA ALA A 73 13.67 1.65 12.92
C ALA A 73 13.74 2.78 13.96
N SER A 74 14.21 3.96 13.57
CA SER A 74 14.41 5.10 14.46
C SER A 74 13.42 6.24 14.18
N GLY A 75 12.78 6.76 15.22
CA GLY A 75 11.90 7.94 15.13
C GLY A 75 12.62 9.22 14.69
N SER A 76 13.94 9.32 14.92
CA SER A 76 14.75 10.45 14.47
C SER A 76 14.92 10.52 12.96
N PHE A 77 14.74 9.40 12.25
CA PHE A 77 14.70 9.36 10.80
C PHE A 77 13.33 9.87 10.31
N LYS A 78 13.29 11.14 9.87
CA LYS A 78 12.04 11.80 9.51
C LYS A 78 11.50 11.26 8.18
N THR A 79 10.23 10.82 8.20
CA THR A 79 9.48 10.40 7.02
C THR A 79 8.10 11.07 7.02
N GLU A 80 7.47 11.21 5.86
CA GLU A 80 6.10 11.70 5.71
C GLU A 80 5.05 10.68 6.19
N GLY A 81 5.44 9.40 6.20
CA GLY A 81 4.58 8.29 6.59
C GLY A 81 5.07 6.96 6.02
N MET A 82 4.21 5.95 6.13
CA MET A 82 4.45 4.61 5.61
C MET A 82 3.18 4.04 4.98
N VAL A 83 3.35 3.30 3.89
CA VAL A 83 2.29 2.50 3.26
C VAL A 83 2.74 1.05 3.20
N ILE A 84 1.94 0.12 3.71
CA ILE A 84 2.13 -1.32 3.48
C ILE A 84 1.12 -1.75 2.42
N VAL A 85 1.61 -2.10 1.22
CA VAL A 85 0.80 -2.37 0.04
C VAL A 85 1.40 -3.48 -0.83
N PRO A 86 0.76 -4.68 -0.89
CA PRO A 86 -0.36 -5.11 -0.06
C PRO A 86 0.06 -5.38 1.40
N CYS A 87 -0.91 -5.31 2.31
CA CYS A 87 -0.70 -5.64 3.71
C CYS A 87 -1.39 -6.97 4.06
N SER A 88 -0.61 -7.96 4.48
CA SER A 88 -1.15 -9.23 4.98
C SER A 88 -1.71 -9.07 6.39
N ILE A 89 -2.66 -9.94 6.74
CA ILE A 89 -3.20 -9.95 8.11
C ILE A 89 -2.13 -10.27 9.16
N LYS A 90 -1.10 -11.05 8.80
CA LYS A 90 0.06 -11.27 9.66
C LYS A 90 0.77 -9.95 9.97
N SER A 91 1.08 -9.15 8.95
CA SER A 91 1.74 -7.85 9.12
C SER A 91 0.87 -6.86 9.89
N ALA A 92 -0.44 -6.80 9.56
CA ALA A 92 -1.40 -5.99 10.29
C ALA A 92 -1.47 -6.38 11.78
N SER A 93 -1.50 -7.69 12.08
CA SER A 93 -1.53 -8.20 13.45
C SER A 93 -0.24 -7.87 14.21
N ALA A 94 0.93 -7.98 13.58
CA ALA A 94 2.20 -7.62 14.19
C ALA A 94 2.23 -6.14 14.59
N VAL A 95 1.78 -5.24 13.69
CA VAL A 95 1.67 -3.80 13.98
C VAL A 95 0.68 -3.53 15.12
N ALA A 96 -0.50 -4.16 15.10
CA ALA A 96 -1.54 -3.98 16.11
C ALA A 96 -1.07 -4.34 17.52
N HIS A 97 -0.17 -5.30 17.64
CA HIS A 97 0.35 -5.78 18.92
C HIS A 97 1.77 -5.28 19.24
N CYS A 98 2.26 -4.29 18.48
CA CYS A 98 3.63 -3.76 18.63
C CYS A 98 4.71 -4.84 18.55
N PHE A 99 4.46 -5.92 17.81
CA PHE A 99 5.39 -7.03 17.65
C PHE A 99 6.38 -6.72 16.53
N SER A 100 7.49 -6.08 16.91
CA SER A 100 8.48 -5.49 16.00
C SER A 100 9.67 -6.43 15.75
N ASP A 101 9.39 -7.67 15.32
CA ASP A 101 10.39 -8.71 14.98
C ASP A 101 10.98 -8.55 13.57
N THR A 102 10.40 -7.67 12.76
CA THR A 102 10.86 -7.33 11.42
C THR A 102 11.01 -5.82 11.24
N LEU A 103 11.81 -5.40 10.26
CA LEU A 103 11.98 -3.98 9.96
C LEU A 103 10.65 -3.35 9.51
N MET A 104 9.84 -4.08 8.73
CA MET A 104 8.53 -3.59 8.28
C MET A 104 7.61 -3.30 9.48
N ALA A 105 7.48 -4.23 10.42
CA ALA A 105 6.65 -4.05 11.61
C ALA A 105 7.20 -2.92 12.49
N ARG A 106 8.54 -2.86 12.68
CA ARG A 106 9.18 -1.80 13.44
C ARG A 106 9.02 -0.42 12.83
N ALA A 107 9.16 -0.28 11.50
CA ALA A 107 8.97 0.98 10.81
C ALA A 107 7.51 1.48 10.89
N ALA A 108 6.53 0.55 10.85
CA ALA A 108 5.13 0.88 11.05
C ALA A 108 4.84 1.36 12.48
N ASP A 109 5.37 0.66 13.49
CA ASP A 109 5.29 1.08 14.90
C ASP A 109 5.92 2.47 15.12
N VAL A 110 7.11 2.70 14.56
CA VAL A 110 7.76 4.02 14.58
C VAL A 110 6.90 5.08 13.90
N THR A 111 6.29 4.76 12.78
CA THR A 111 5.41 5.70 12.06
C THR A 111 4.24 6.13 12.93
N LEU A 112 3.59 5.19 13.62
CA LEU A 112 2.47 5.48 14.53
C LEU A 112 2.90 6.27 15.75
N LYS A 113 3.95 5.83 16.46
CA LYS A 113 4.39 6.51 17.68
C LYS A 113 4.90 7.94 17.47
N GLU A 114 5.35 8.26 16.25
CA GLU A 114 5.75 9.61 15.84
C GLU A 114 4.58 10.44 15.28
N GLY A 115 3.34 9.92 15.33
CA GLY A 115 2.14 10.60 14.83
C GLY A 115 2.12 10.80 13.32
N ARG A 116 2.86 9.96 12.57
CA ARG A 116 2.93 10.02 11.11
C ARG A 116 1.86 9.13 10.46
N THR A 117 1.49 9.42 9.23
CA THR A 117 0.47 8.64 8.51
C THR A 117 0.94 7.21 8.22
N LEU A 118 0.22 6.22 8.73
CA LEU A 118 0.38 4.81 8.36
C LEU A 118 -0.85 4.36 7.58
N ILE A 119 -0.66 3.86 6.36
CA ILE A 119 -1.73 3.30 5.52
C ILE A 119 -1.49 1.81 5.34
N LEU A 120 -2.49 0.99 5.64
CA LEU A 120 -2.45 -0.45 5.47
C LEU A 120 -3.46 -0.86 4.39
N VAL A 121 -2.95 -1.24 3.21
CA VAL A 121 -3.76 -1.78 2.11
C VAL A 121 -3.99 -3.26 2.37
N VAL A 122 -4.86 -3.53 3.33
CA VAL A 122 -5.09 -4.88 3.85
C VAL A 122 -5.83 -5.73 2.83
N ARG A 123 -5.25 -6.87 2.45
CA ARG A 123 -5.89 -7.83 1.56
C ARG A 123 -6.05 -9.17 2.27
N GLU A 124 -7.29 -9.48 2.62
CA GLU A 124 -7.70 -10.75 3.25
C GLU A 124 -9.18 -11.00 3.01
N THR A 125 -9.56 -12.24 2.74
CA THR A 125 -10.96 -12.65 2.58
C THR A 125 -11.09 -14.18 2.74
N PRO A 126 -12.16 -14.71 3.44
CA PRO A 126 -13.09 -13.98 4.30
C PRO A 126 -12.45 -13.48 5.58
N LEU A 127 -13.06 -12.50 6.24
CA LEU A 127 -12.60 -12.00 7.53
C LEU A 127 -13.39 -12.68 8.67
N HIS A 128 -12.69 -13.24 9.64
CA HIS A 128 -13.29 -13.69 10.89
C HIS A 128 -13.18 -12.61 11.99
N LEU A 129 -13.86 -12.81 13.10
CA LEU A 129 -13.97 -11.82 14.17
C LEU A 129 -12.63 -11.32 14.71
N ALA A 130 -11.63 -12.19 14.83
CA ALA A 130 -10.31 -11.75 15.31
C ALA A 130 -9.62 -10.83 14.33
N HIS A 131 -9.74 -11.07 13.00
CA HIS A 131 -9.24 -10.12 11.98
C HIS A 131 -9.92 -8.76 12.13
N LEU A 132 -11.25 -8.72 12.27
CA LEU A 132 -11.99 -7.46 12.45
C LEU A 132 -11.55 -6.71 13.70
N ARG A 133 -11.33 -7.40 14.83
CA ARG A 133 -10.80 -6.78 16.05
C ARG A 133 -9.41 -6.19 15.86
N VAL A 134 -8.51 -6.89 15.16
CA VAL A 134 -7.17 -6.37 14.81
C VAL A 134 -7.29 -5.10 13.97
N LEU A 135 -8.14 -5.09 12.95
CA LEU A 135 -8.33 -3.92 12.09
C LEU A 135 -8.95 -2.74 12.85
N THR A 136 -9.92 -3.01 13.73
CA THR A 136 -10.50 -1.98 14.61
C THR A 136 -9.42 -1.38 15.51
N HIS A 137 -8.63 -2.21 16.19
CA HIS A 137 -7.56 -1.72 17.05
C HIS A 137 -6.53 -0.87 16.29
N LEU A 138 -6.15 -1.29 15.08
CA LEU A 138 -5.26 -0.50 14.22
C LEU A 138 -5.84 0.86 13.87
N ALA A 139 -7.15 0.92 13.58
CA ALA A 139 -7.84 2.20 13.33
C ALA A 139 -7.87 3.08 14.59
N ASP A 140 -8.12 2.50 15.76
CA ASP A 140 -8.15 3.22 17.05
C ASP A 140 -6.78 3.86 17.38
N ILE A 141 -5.68 3.19 17.05
CA ILE A 141 -4.31 3.73 17.25
C ILE A 141 -3.82 4.63 16.13
N GLY A 142 -4.68 4.94 15.13
CA GLY A 142 -4.43 5.95 14.11
C GLY A 142 -3.97 5.43 12.74
N ALA A 143 -3.93 4.13 12.51
CA ALA A 143 -3.66 3.60 11.18
C ALA A 143 -4.87 3.79 10.23
N VAL A 144 -4.60 4.08 8.98
CA VAL A 144 -5.63 4.10 7.92
C VAL A 144 -5.76 2.71 7.34
N ILE A 145 -6.92 2.08 7.54
CA ILE A 145 -7.25 0.78 6.95
C ILE A 145 -7.88 1.04 5.58
N LEU A 146 -7.19 0.62 4.52
CA LEU A 146 -7.60 0.86 3.13
C LEU A 146 -7.57 -0.46 2.33
N PRO A 147 -8.59 -1.32 2.48
CA PRO A 147 -8.66 -2.55 1.68
C PRO A 147 -8.78 -2.22 0.19
N PRO A 148 -8.15 -3.00 -0.71
CA PRO A 148 -8.22 -2.77 -2.15
C PRO A 148 -9.56 -3.28 -2.71
N MET A 149 -10.64 -2.57 -2.40
CA MET A 149 -11.99 -2.90 -2.84
C MET A 149 -12.26 -2.31 -4.24
N PRO A 150 -12.69 -3.12 -5.23
CA PRO A 150 -13.01 -2.63 -6.55
C PRO A 150 -14.14 -1.61 -6.54
N ALA A 151 -13.95 -0.50 -7.25
CA ALA A 151 -14.98 0.52 -7.47
C ALA A 151 -15.56 0.40 -8.87
N PHE A 152 -16.82 -0.01 -8.98
CA PHE A 152 -17.49 -0.24 -10.27
C PHE A 152 -18.22 0.98 -10.83
N TYR A 153 -18.40 2.04 -10.04
CA TYR A 153 -19.05 3.26 -10.52
C TYR A 153 -18.25 3.97 -11.63
N ASN A 154 -16.93 3.75 -11.68
CA ASN A 154 -16.06 4.23 -12.75
C ASN A 154 -16.12 3.36 -14.03
N ARG A 155 -16.87 2.24 -14.00
CA ARG A 155 -17.00 1.27 -15.11
C ARG A 155 -15.64 0.77 -15.63
N PRO A 156 -14.75 0.22 -14.76
CA PRO A 156 -13.44 -0.23 -15.18
C PRO A 156 -13.56 -1.33 -16.24
N LYS A 157 -12.68 -1.27 -17.23
CA LYS A 157 -12.63 -2.23 -18.35
C LYS A 157 -11.44 -3.17 -18.22
N GLN A 158 -10.44 -2.78 -17.45
CA GLN A 158 -9.19 -3.52 -17.24
C GLN A 158 -8.87 -3.58 -15.74
N ILE A 159 -8.10 -4.60 -15.36
CA ILE A 159 -7.68 -4.79 -13.96
C ILE A 159 -6.83 -3.61 -13.48
N ASP A 160 -5.98 -3.07 -14.35
CA ASP A 160 -5.11 -1.93 -14.03
C ASP A 160 -5.89 -0.69 -13.57
N GLU A 161 -7.09 -0.47 -14.12
CA GLU A 161 -7.96 0.63 -13.69
C GLU A 161 -8.48 0.43 -12.24
N ILE A 162 -8.68 -0.83 -11.82
CA ILE A 162 -9.06 -1.18 -10.45
C ILE A 162 -7.87 -0.96 -9.50
N VAL A 163 -6.68 -1.36 -9.93
CA VAL A 163 -5.43 -1.14 -9.20
C VAL A 163 -5.18 0.36 -9.03
N ASP A 164 -5.21 1.11 -10.11
CA ASP A 164 -4.98 2.56 -10.13
C ASP A 164 -6.01 3.31 -9.28
N HIS A 165 -7.29 2.89 -9.28
CA HIS A 165 -8.32 3.49 -8.41
C HIS A 165 -7.96 3.35 -6.91
N THR A 166 -7.51 2.16 -6.48
CA THR A 166 -7.09 1.95 -5.10
C THR A 166 -5.88 2.83 -4.76
N LEU A 167 -4.89 2.89 -5.66
CA LEU A 167 -3.67 3.67 -5.46
C LEU A 167 -3.92 5.18 -5.49
N ALA A 168 -4.89 5.67 -6.27
CA ALA A 168 -5.34 7.05 -6.20
C ALA A 168 -5.80 7.41 -4.78
N ARG A 169 -6.58 6.54 -4.12
CA ARG A 169 -7.01 6.76 -2.73
C ARG A 169 -5.85 6.76 -1.73
N VAL A 170 -4.81 5.93 -1.97
CA VAL A 170 -3.59 5.95 -1.16
C VAL A 170 -2.86 7.29 -1.34
N LEU A 171 -2.68 7.75 -2.59
CA LEU A 171 -2.02 9.02 -2.90
C LEU A 171 -2.78 10.22 -2.30
N ASP A 172 -4.11 10.24 -2.41
CA ASP A 172 -4.95 11.27 -1.79
C ASP A 172 -4.74 11.36 -0.27
N ARG A 173 -4.69 10.20 0.42
CA ARG A 173 -4.45 10.15 1.87
C ARG A 173 -3.05 10.65 2.26
N LEU A 174 -2.07 10.50 1.38
CA LEU A 174 -0.70 11.01 1.55
C LEU A 174 -0.57 12.48 1.10
N ARG A 175 -1.63 13.08 0.57
CA ARG A 175 -1.60 14.42 -0.05
C ARG A 175 -0.55 14.52 -1.16
N LEU A 176 -0.37 13.44 -1.91
CA LEU A 176 0.48 13.38 -3.09
C LEU A 176 -0.37 13.64 -4.34
N PRO A 177 0.21 14.29 -5.37
CA PRO A 177 -0.52 14.55 -6.62
C PRO A 177 -0.86 13.24 -7.32
N GLN A 178 -2.06 13.13 -7.86
CA GLN A 178 -2.49 12.01 -8.67
C GLN A 178 -3.41 12.50 -9.80
N SER A 179 -3.40 11.79 -10.94
CA SER A 179 -4.29 12.00 -12.09
C SER A 179 -4.98 10.70 -12.54
N LEU A 180 -4.92 9.67 -11.71
CA LEU A 180 -5.43 8.33 -11.99
C LEU A 180 -6.96 8.31 -11.99
N VAL A 181 -7.57 9.07 -11.09
CA VAL A 181 -9.04 9.13 -10.92
C VAL A 181 -9.48 10.58 -10.86
N ARG A 182 -10.54 10.91 -11.59
CA ARG A 182 -11.15 12.25 -11.53
C ARG A 182 -11.89 12.42 -10.21
N GLU A 183 -11.83 13.62 -9.67
CA GLU A 183 -12.65 14.03 -8.54
C GLU A 183 -14.14 13.90 -8.88
N TRP A 184 -14.91 13.28 -8.00
CA TRP A 184 -16.36 13.22 -8.14
C TRP A 184 -16.98 14.58 -7.84
N ARG A 185 -17.62 15.19 -8.87
CA ARG A 185 -18.26 16.52 -8.76
C ARG A 185 -19.78 16.47 -8.71
N GLY A 186 -20.35 15.29 -8.48
CA GLY A 186 -21.80 15.12 -8.42
C GLY A 186 -22.51 15.08 -9.79
N GLU A 187 -21.75 15.07 -10.88
CA GLU A 187 -22.32 14.95 -12.23
C GLU A 187 -22.76 13.50 -12.49
N PRO A 188 -23.97 13.28 -13.02
CA PRO A 188 -24.39 11.94 -13.39
C PRO A 188 -23.46 11.40 -14.49
N PRO A 189 -23.14 10.09 -14.47
CA PRO A 189 -22.35 9.48 -15.54
C PRO A 189 -23.08 9.69 -16.90
N ALA A 190 -22.29 9.93 -17.94
CA ALA A 190 -22.84 10.03 -19.30
C ALA A 190 -23.71 8.79 -19.60
N PRO A 191 -24.86 8.95 -20.27
CA PRO A 191 -25.74 7.85 -20.58
C PRO A 191 -24.95 6.76 -21.33
N PRO A 192 -25.23 5.47 -21.06
CA PRO A 192 -24.56 4.38 -21.75
C PRO A 192 -24.82 4.52 -23.24
N GLY A 193 -23.76 4.49 -24.04
CA GLY A 193 -23.88 4.33 -25.49
C GLY A 193 -24.70 3.07 -25.83
N PRO A 194 -25.23 2.95 -27.08
CA PRO A 194 -26.03 1.82 -27.48
C PRO A 194 -25.28 0.51 -27.16
N ARG A 195 -25.98 -0.42 -26.50
CA ARG A 195 -25.43 -1.75 -26.24
C ARG A 195 -25.19 -2.42 -27.58
N THR A 196 -23.94 -2.60 -27.97
CA THR A 196 -23.59 -3.59 -28.98
C THR A 196 -23.92 -4.96 -28.39
N GLU A 197 -24.96 -5.60 -28.87
CA GLU A 197 -25.28 -6.99 -28.54
C GLU A 197 -24.03 -7.84 -28.83
N ARG A 198 -23.51 -8.46 -27.81
CA ARG A 198 -22.53 -9.52 -28.02
C ARG A 198 -23.32 -10.75 -28.43
N ILE A 199 -23.23 -11.10 -29.71
CA ILE A 199 -23.63 -12.41 -30.26
C ILE A 199 -22.67 -13.45 -29.70
#